data_d1862269f0c5b43dceb386112a71c3e9
#
_entry.id   d1862269f0c5b43dceb386112a71c3e9
#
_cell.length_a   1.000
_cell.length_b   1.000
_cell.length_c   1.000
_cell.angle_alpha   90.00
_cell.angle_beta   90.00
_cell.angle_gamma   90.00
#
_symmetry.space_group_name_H-M   'P 1'
#
loop_
_entity.id
_entity.type
_entity.pdbx_description
1 polymer ?
#
loop_
_entity_poly.entity_id
_entity_poly.type
_entity_poly.pdbx_seq_one_letter_code
_entity_poly.pdbx_strand_id
1 'polypeptide(L)'
;MKRFFALALLILALIPNSYAQNKPMEMDLYPENKVPGNVPGPDEEKSESNGGILRVSKIKTPTLTAYLPPADKANGTAVVICPGGGYSIVAIDHEGFKVAEKFNEMGVAAFVLKYRIPDTKNQTDPSIAPLQDAQQAILTVRTNAKKWNVDPERIGIMGFSAGGHLASTAGTHFERSLIDNPDHISVRPDFMILIYPVISADIAITHSGSFKNLLGPNASAEQLNLYSNEKQVTAKTPPTFLVHASDDGGVSPNNSIVFYQALLKNKIPAELHIYQNGGHGFGMHNTTTKDEWMERCKNWLDKNGWLKNQ
;
A
#
# COMPACT_ATOMS: atom_id res chain seq x y z
N MET A 1 62.53 25.23 41.96
CA MET A 1 61.88 25.27 40.63
C MET A 1 60.89 24.13 40.56
N LYS A 2 59.64 24.44 40.74
CA LYS A 2 58.45 23.46 40.65
C LYS A 2 57.82 23.57 39.25
N ARG A 3 57.91 22.54 38.43
CA ARG A 3 57.30 22.48 37.11
C ARG A 3 55.87 21.94 37.29
N PHE A 4 54.86 22.77 36.98
CA PHE A 4 53.46 22.34 36.85
C PHE A 4 53.26 21.78 35.45
N PHE A 5 52.87 20.50 35.34
CA PHE A 5 52.33 19.92 34.11
C PHE A 5 50.83 20.15 34.09
N ALA A 6 50.35 20.96 33.14
CA ALA A 6 48.91 21.12 32.86
C ALA A 6 48.48 19.96 31.94
N LEU A 7 47.61 19.11 32.45
CA LEU A 7 46.96 18.02 31.70
C LEU A 7 45.71 18.61 31.01
N ALA A 8 45.78 18.82 29.71
CA ALA A 8 44.60 19.24 28.90
C ALA A 8 43.71 18.03 28.66
N LEU A 9 42.55 17.97 29.32
CA LEU A 9 41.48 16.98 29.02
C LEU A 9 40.78 17.40 27.74
N LEU A 10 40.96 16.63 26.65
CA LEU A 10 40.20 16.76 25.42
C LEU A 10 38.84 16.08 25.63
N ILE A 11 37.78 16.87 25.88
CA ILE A 11 36.41 16.37 25.91
C ILE A 11 35.97 16.21 24.46
N LEU A 12 35.95 14.99 23.93
CA LEU A 12 35.29 14.63 22.69
C LEU A 12 33.76 14.73 22.94
N ALA A 13 33.14 15.81 22.51
CA ALA A 13 31.71 15.92 22.48
C ALA A 13 31.18 14.94 21.41
N LEU A 14 30.60 13.82 21.85
CA LEU A 14 29.76 12.97 21.03
C LEU A 14 28.50 13.77 20.68
N ILE A 15 28.50 14.42 19.51
CA ILE A 15 27.29 15.00 18.94
C ILE A 15 26.44 13.80 18.52
N PRO A 16 25.24 13.58 19.11
CA PRO A 16 24.35 12.58 18.57
C PRO A 16 23.96 13.04 17.17
N ASN A 17 24.33 12.24 16.16
CA ASN A 17 23.79 12.40 14.82
C ASN A 17 22.28 12.14 14.89
N SER A 18 21.50 13.16 15.18
CA SER A 18 20.08 13.12 14.96
C SER A 18 19.89 13.16 13.44
N TYR A 19 19.72 11.99 12.84
CA TYR A 19 19.32 11.88 11.45
C TYR A 19 17.96 12.58 11.32
N ALA A 20 17.93 13.74 10.69
CA ALA A 20 16.71 14.44 10.38
C ALA A 20 15.94 13.56 9.37
N GLN A 21 14.92 12.85 9.84
CA GLN A 21 13.95 12.19 8.97
C GLN A 21 13.34 13.26 8.05
N ASN A 22 13.40 13.04 6.75
CA ASN A 22 12.78 13.96 5.81
C ASN A 22 11.29 14.09 6.15
N LYS A 23 10.78 15.32 6.25
CA LYS A 23 9.35 15.51 6.49
C LYS A 23 8.55 14.88 5.36
N PRO A 24 7.46 14.16 5.68
CA PRO A 24 6.56 13.65 4.66
C PRO A 24 6.09 14.78 3.73
N MET A 25 6.00 14.49 2.44
CA MET A 25 5.60 15.44 1.42
C MET A 25 4.30 14.96 0.76
N GLU A 26 3.20 15.61 1.07
CA GLU A 26 1.93 15.37 0.39
C GLU A 26 1.89 16.14 -0.93
N MET A 27 1.34 15.50 -1.97
CA MET A 27 1.16 16.07 -3.30
C MET A 27 -0.16 15.60 -3.90
N ASP A 28 -0.72 16.43 -4.78
CA ASP A 28 -1.85 16.03 -5.61
C ASP A 28 -1.43 14.86 -6.51
N LEU A 29 -2.28 13.84 -6.60
CA LEU A 29 -1.99 12.66 -7.42
C LEU A 29 -2.05 12.97 -8.92
N TYR A 30 -2.94 13.89 -9.31
CA TYR A 30 -3.12 14.30 -10.70
C TYR A 30 -2.74 15.76 -10.89
N PRO A 31 -2.04 16.12 -11.97
CA PRO A 31 -1.65 17.50 -12.24
C PRO A 31 -2.88 18.37 -12.46
N GLU A 32 -2.80 19.63 -12.01
CA GLU A 32 -3.85 20.66 -12.23
C GLU A 32 -5.26 20.20 -11.81
N ASN A 33 -5.36 19.29 -10.81
CA ASN A 33 -6.64 18.71 -10.35
C ASN A 33 -7.47 18.06 -11.48
N LYS A 34 -6.82 17.61 -12.56
CA LYS A 34 -7.46 16.88 -13.66
C LYS A 34 -7.70 15.42 -13.31
N VAL A 35 -8.49 15.19 -12.26
CA VAL A 35 -8.81 13.84 -11.78
C VAL A 35 -9.77 13.16 -12.75
N PRO A 36 -9.40 12.03 -13.37
CA PRO A 36 -10.22 11.39 -14.40
C PRO A 36 -11.56 10.93 -13.83
N GLY A 37 -12.63 11.19 -14.58
CA GLY A 37 -13.98 10.78 -14.19
C GLY A 37 -14.60 11.56 -13.03
N ASN A 38 -13.94 12.58 -12.46
CA ASN A 38 -14.57 13.40 -11.45
C ASN A 38 -15.67 14.28 -12.03
N VAL A 39 -16.79 14.33 -11.32
CA VAL A 39 -17.94 15.21 -11.63
C VAL A 39 -17.81 16.48 -10.79
N PRO A 40 -18.10 17.69 -11.36
CA PRO A 40 -18.15 18.92 -10.59
C PRO A 40 -19.11 18.83 -9.40
N GLY A 41 -18.72 19.36 -8.26
CA GLY A 41 -19.51 19.34 -7.03
C GLY A 41 -18.66 19.69 -5.81
N PRO A 42 -19.27 19.87 -4.63
CA PRO A 42 -18.55 20.21 -3.42
C PRO A 42 -17.56 19.09 -3.04
N ASP A 43 -16.47 19.49 -2.40
CA ASP A 43 -15.63 18.57 -1.68
C ASP A 43 -16.23 18.37 -0.28
N GLU A 44 -16.59 17.12 0.02
CA GLU A 44 -17.20 16.73 1.29
C GLU A 44 -16.24 15.85 2.12
N GLU A 45 -14.95 15.83 1.80
CA GLU A 45 -13.95 15.04 2.51
C GLU A 45 -14.01 15.32 4.03
N LYS A 46 -13.99 14.26 4.84
CA LYS A 46 -14.02 14.34 6.30
C LYS A 46 -12.93 13.48 6.89
N SER A 47 -12.24 14.04 7.88
CA SER A 47 -11.24 13.34 8.68
C SER A 47 -11.73 13.23 10.12
N GLU A 48 -11.81 12.01 10.64
CA GLU A 48 -12.28 11.72 11.99
C GLU A 48 -11.32 10.75 12.68
N SER A 49 -10.97 11.05 13.94
CA SER A 49 -10.21 10.12 14.77
C SER A 49 -11.19 9.29 15.62
N ASN A 50 -11.15 7.97 15.44
CA ASN A 50 -11.99 7.05 16.22
C ASN A 50 -11.14 5.85 16.67
N GLY A 51 -11.09 5.62 17.99
CA GLY A 51 -10.26 4.55 18.57
C GLY A 51 -8.76 4.74 18.32
N GLY A 52 -8.29 5.99 18.19
CA GLY A 52 -6.89 6.32 17.90
C GLY A 52 -6.48 6.10 16.43
N ILE A 53 -7.44 5.84 15.54
CA ILE A 53 -7.22 5.66 14.10
C ILE A 53 -7.83 6.86 13.36
N LEU A 54 -7.01 7.55 12.56
CA LEU A 54 -7.45 8.61 11.67
C LEU A 54 -8.10 8.01 10.42
N ARG A 55 -9.38 8.28 10.22
CA ARG A 55 -10.21 7.83 9.10
C ARG A 55 -10.58 8.99 8.22
N VAL A 56 -10.31 8.86 6.93
CA VAL A 56 -10.70 9.85 5.91
C VAL A 56 -11.81 9.25 5.05
N SER A 57 -12.91 9.96 4.91
CA SER A 57 -14.08 9.54 4.14
C SER A 57 -14.43 10.55 3.05
N LYS A 58 -15.29 10.14 2.09
CA LYS A 58 -15.76 10.98 0.99
C LYS A 58 -14.64 11.63 0.18
N ILE A 59 -13.54 10.94 0.04
CA ILE A 59 -12.36 11.40 -0.69
C ILE A 59 -12.74 11.55 -2.18
N LYS A 60 -12.70 12.79 -2.66
CA LYS A 60 -12.92 13.17 -4.05
C LYS A 60 -11.62 13.53 -4.76
N THR A 61 -10.69 14.13 -4.03
CA THR A 61 -9.38 14.54 -4.53
C THR A 61 -8.30 13.62 -3.94
N PRO A 62 -7.74 12.71 -4.76
CA PRO A 62 -6.73 11.78 -4.28
C PRO A 62 -5.38 12.47 -4.12
N THR A 63 -4.64 12.10 -3.07
CA THR A 63 -3.28 12.60 -2.81
C THR A 63 -2.30 11.46 -2.61
N LEU A 64 -1.01 11.74 -2.80
CA LEU A 64 0.09 10.84 -2.55
C LEU A 64 1.04 11.48 -1.55
N THR A 65 1.27 10.84 -0.40
CA THR A 65 2.21 11.33 0.61
C THR A 65 3.50 10.53 0.55
N ALA A 66 4.60 11.18 0.15
CA ALA A 66 5.91 10.57 0.04
C ALA A 66 6.65 10.60 1.38
N TYR A 67 7.13 9.43 1.78
CA TYR A 67 8.06 9.18 2.88
C TYR A 67 9.37 8.69 2.27
N LEU A 68 10.40 9.52 2.30
CA LEU A 68 11.69 9.20 1.68
C LEU A 68 12.72 8.90 2.77
N PRO A 69 13.41 7.75 2.71
CA PRO A 69 14.51 7.47 3.63
C PRO A 69 15.66 8.46 3.42
N PRO A 70 16.55 8.65 4.41
CA PRO A 70 17.79 9.37 4.21
C PRO A 70 18.55 8.83 2.98
N ALA A 71 19.17 9.70 2.20
CA ALA A 71 19.79 9.33 0.93
C ALA A 71 20.90 8.26 1.07
N ASP A 72 21.59 8.26 2.20
CA ASP A 72 22.64 7.29 2.56
C ASP A 72 22.10 5.92 2.98
N LYS A 73 20.78 5.81 3.22
CA LYS A 73 20.09 4.57 3.57
C LYS A 73 19.17 4.04 2.46
N ALA A 74 18.87 4.88 1.48
CA ALA A 74 17.97 4.51 0.39
C ALA A 74 18.54 3.35 -0.42
N ASN A 75 17.78 2.27 -0.57
CA ASN A 75 18.19 1.06 -1.31
C ASN A 75 17.61 0.98 -2.72
N GLY A 76 16.92 2.03 -3.18
CA GLY A 76 16.31 2.11 -4.51
C GLY A 76 14.92 1.46 -4.61
N THR A 77 14.44 0.78 -3.58
CA THR A 77 13.09 0.19 -3.61
C THR A 77 12.05 1.19 -3.14
N ALA A 78 10.86 1.12 -3.75
CA ALA A 78 9.70 1.90 -3.35
C ALA A 78 8.46 1.02 -3.16
N VAL A 79 7.52 1.48 -2.35
CA VAL A 79 6.21 0.85 -2.14
C VAL A 79 5.10 1.89 -2.13
N VAL A 80 4.05 1.69 -2.93
CA VAL A 80 2.79 2.43 -2.85
C VAL A 80 1.89 1.72 -1.85
N ILE A 81 1.40 2.44 -0.84
CA ILE A 81 0.60 1.86 0.27
C ILE A 81 -0.85 2.30 0.12
N CYS A 82 -1.76 1.33 0.02
CA CYS A 82 -3.21 1.50 -0.04
C CYS A 82 -3.83 1.07 1.29
N PRO A 83 -4.16 2.02 2.21
CA PRO A 83 -4.81 1.67 3.47
C PRO A 83 -6.20 1.09 3.27
N GLY A 84 -6.68 0.31 4.26
CA GLY A 84 -8.02 -0.27 4.24
C GLY A 84 -9.13 0.69 4.65
N GLY A 85 -10.35 0.15 4.72
CA GLY A 85 -11.54 0.88 5.14
C GLY A 85 -12.79 0.55 4.35
N GLY A 86 -12.86 -0.65 3.73
CA GLY A 86 -14.07 -1.17 3.09
C GLY A 86 -14.54 -0.38 1.88
N TYR A 87 -13.70 0.43 1.25
CA TYR A 87 -14.08 1.41 0.23
C TYR A 87 -15.10 2.46 0.70
N SER A 88 -15.19 2.70 2.00
CA SER A 88 -16.02 3.75 2.61
C SER A 88 -15.22 4.82 3.32
N ILE A 89 -14.05 4.44 3.81
CA ILE A 89 -13.04 5.31 4.41
C ILE A 89 -11.63 4.84 4.01
N VAL A 90 -10.62 5.61 4.41
CA VAL A 90 -9.21 5.22 4.38
C VAL A 90 -8.64 5.37 5.80
N ALA A 91 -8.10 4.30 6.39
CA ALA A 91 -7.46 4.30 7.72
C ALA A 91 -6.01 4.83 7.60
N ILE A 92 -5.89 6.12 7.28
CA ILE A 92 -4.70 6.73 6.66
C ILE A 92 -3.44 6.69 7.53
N ASP A 93 -3.58 6.80 8.86
CA ASP A 93 -2.43 6.76 9.79
C ASP A 93 -2.04 5.32 10.17
N HIS A 94 -3.04 4.50 10.52
CA HIS A 94 -2.86 3.16 11.07
C HIS A 94 -2.28 2.17 10.03
N GLU A 95 -2.82 2.21 8.81
CA GLU A 95 -2.45 1.34 7.70
C GLU A 95 -1.70 2.10 6.57
N GLY A 96 -1.34 3.35 6.81
CA GLY A 96 -0.63 4.22 5.89
C GLY A 96 0.63 4.83 6.50
N PHE A 97 0.51 5.95 7.23
CA PHE A 97 1.65 6.75 7.67
C PHE A 97 2.62 5.98 8.57
N LYS A 98 2.11 5.25 9.57
CA LYS A 98 2.95 4.44 10.46
C LYS A 98 3.68 3.32 9.72
N VAL A 99 3.02 2.73 8.72
CA VAL A 99 3.61 1.69 7.86
C VAL A 99 4.72 2.28 6.97
N ALA A 100 4.50 3.48 6.41
CA ALA A 100 5.48 4.18 5.60
C ALA A 100 6.75 4.52 6.40
N GLU A 101 6.60 4.97 7.64
CA GLU A 101 7.73 5.19 8.56
C GLU A 101 8.56 3.92 8.75
N LYS A 102 7.90 2.76 8.91
CA LYS A 102 8.58 1.48 9.07
C LYS A 102 9.33 1.03 7.82
N PHE A 103 8.79 1.28 6.63
CA PHE A 103 9.51 1.04 5.37
C PHE A 103 10.74 1.95 5.23
N ASN A 104 10.67 3.20 5.67
CA ASN A 104 11.82 4.11 5.67
C ASN A 104 12.96 3.61 6.56
N GLU A 105 12.65 2.99 7.72
CA GLU A 105 13.66 2.35 8.56
C GLU A 105 14.44 1.24 7.83
N MET A 106 13.79 0.59 6.85
CA MET A 106 14.38 -0.43 5.98
C MET A 106 15.09 0.15 4.74
N GLY A 107 15.16 1.48 4.59
CA GLY A 107 15.72 2.14 3.42
C GLY A 107 14.80 2.14 2.18
N VAL A 108 13.54 1.79 2.33
CA VAL A 108 12.54 1.75 1.26
C VAL A 108 11.77 3.08 1.23
N ALA A 109 11.65 3.69 0.06
CA ALA A 109 10.77 4.83 -0.15
C ALA A 109 9.31 4.38 -0.09
N ALA A 110 8.46 5.07 0.66
CA ALA A 110 7.05 4.70 0.80
C ALA A 110 6.13 5.85 0.39
N PHE A 111 5.05 5.52 -0.29
CA PHE A 111 4.11 6.47 -0.85
C PHE A 111 2.70 6.09 -0.41
N VAL A 112 2.13 6.84 0.53
CA VAL A 112 0.78 6.56 1.05
C VAL A 112 -0.25 7.18 0.13
N LEU A 113 -1.11 6.35 -0.43
CA LEU A 113 -2.16 6.75 -1.36
C LEU A 113 -3.47 6.99 -0.60
N LYS A 114 -3.90 8.25 -0.56
CA LYS A 114 -5.27 8.61 -0.19
C LYS A 114 -6.13 8.53 -1.45
N TYR A 115 -6.61 7.31 -1.77
CA TYR A 115 -7.38 7.06 -2.98
C TYR A 115 -8.84 7.49 -2.85
N ARG A 116 -9.49 7.79 -3.98
CA ARG A 116 -10.91 8.17 -4.01
C ARG A 116 -11.81 7.07 -3.45
N ILE A 117 -12.78 7.51 -2.66
CA ILE A 117 -13.86 6.63 -2.22
C ILE A 117 -14.95 6.60 -3.31
N PRO A 118 -15.42 5.40 -3.74
CA PRO A 118 -16.45 5.27 -4.75
C PRO A 118 -17.75 6.04 -4.38
N ASP A 119 -18.14 6.98 -5.24
CA ASP A 119 -19.35 7.79 -5.04
C ASP A 119 -19.95 8.20 -6.39
N THR A 120 -21.17 7.75 -6.67
CA THR A 120 -21.91 8.07 -7.92
C THR A 120 -22.22 9.56 -8.09
N LYS A 121 -22.14 10.36 -7.01
CA LYS A 121 -22.34 11.80 -7.08
C LYS A 121 -21.11 12.54 -7.58
N ASN A 122 -19.93 11.97 -7.34
CA ASN A 122 -18.65 12.62 -7.57
C ASN A 122 -17.85 12.00 -8.73
N GLN A 123 -18.30 10.84 -9.25
CA GLN A 123 -17.55 10.08 -10.24
C GLN A 123 -18.47 9.52 -11.32
N THR A 124 -18.03 9.56 -12.57
CA THR A 124 -18.76 9.01 -13.72
C THR A 124 -18.81 7.47 -13.67
N ASP A 125 -17.72 6.85 -13.22
CA ASP A 125 -17.63 5.41 -12.92
C ASP A 125 -16.90 5.21 -11.60
N PRO A 126 -17.62 5.08 -10.48
CA PRO A 126 -17.01 4.88 -9.17
C PRO A 126 -16.23 3.58 -9.04
N SER A 127 -16.57 2.55 -9.81
CA SER A 127 -15.97 1.21 -9.67
C SER A 127 -14.50 1.17 -10.11
N ILE A 128 -14.10 2.05 -11.02
CA ILE A 128 -12.72 2.12 -11.52
C ILE A 128 -11.88 3.21 -10.83
N ALA A 129 -12.51 4.16 -10.14
CA ALA A 129 -11.82 5.33 -9.60
C ALA A 129 -10.65 4.97 -8.64
N PRO A 130 -10.79 4.04 -7.68
CA PRO A 130 -9.66 3.63 -6.85
C PRO A 130 -8.52 3.00 -7.66
N LEU A 131 -8.84 2.19 -8.67
CA LEU A 131 -7.82 1.55 -9.52
C LEU A 131 -7.08 2.58 -10.39
N GLN A 132 -7.78 3.59 -10.92
CA GLN A 132 -7.14 4.71 -11.61
C GLN A 132 -6.12 5.39 -10.70
N ASP A 133 -6.49 5.64 -9.44
CA ASP A 133 -5.59 6.29 -8.47
C ASP A 133 -4.38 5.40 -8.13
N ALA A 134 -4.57 4.09 -7.98
CA ALA A 134 -3.46 3.16 -7.75
C ALA A 134 -2.51 3.09 -8.96
N GLN A 135 -3.03 3.02 -10.18
CA GLN A 135 -2.22 3.07 -11.40
C GLN A 135 -1.48 4.40 -11.55
N GLN A 136 -2.15 5.52 -11.26
CA GLN A 136 -1.52 6.84 -11.28
C GLN A 136 -0.41 6.98 -10.23
N ALA A 137 -0.60 6.42 -9.04
CA ALA A 137 0.43 6.43 -8.01
C ALA A 137 1.69 5.66 -8.46
N ILE A 138 1.52 4.46 -9.03
CA ILE A 138 2.64 3.68 -9.59
C ILE A 138 3.32 4.46 -10.72
N LEU A 139 2.55 5.03 -11.66
CA LEU A 139 3.07 5.85 -12.75
C LEU A 139 3.85 7.04 -12.22
N THR A 140 3.30 7.78 -11.25
CA THR A 140 3.94 8.94 -10.63
C THR A 140 5.27 8.57 -9.98
N VAL A 141 5.31 7.46 -9.21
CA VAL A 141 6.56 6.99 -8.58
C VAL A 141 7.58 6.59 -9.64
N ARG A 142 7.18 5.85 -10.67
CA ARG A 142 8.06 5.36 -11.73
C ARG A 142 8.63 6.50 -12.58
N THR A 143 7.81 7.48 -12.94
CA THR A 143 8.23 8.67 -13.70
C THR A 143 9.21 9.55 -12.90
N ASN A 144 9.01 9.66 -11.60
CA ASN A 144 9.86 10.48 -10.73
C ASN A 144 10.95 9.67 -9.99
N ALA A 145 11.20 8.44 -10.39
CA ALA A 145 12.09 7.51 -9.68
C ALA A 145 13.48 8.12 -9.41
N LYS A 146 14.10 8.74 -10.41
CA LYS A 146 15.40 9.43 -10.27
C LYS A 146 15.36 10.55 -9.22
N LYS A 147 14.27 11.33 -9.16
CA LYS A 147 14.12 12.43 -8.19
C LYS A 147 14.07 11.92 -6.75
N TRP A 148 13.55 10.73 -6.55
CA TRP A 148 13.34 10.13 -5.22
C TRP A 148 14.36 9.04 -4.87
N ASN A 149 15.43 8.91 -5.67
CA ASN A 149 16.45 7.88 -5.51
C ASN A 149 15.84 6.46 -5.48
N VAL A 150 14.90 6.21 -6.40
CA VAL A 150 14.18 4.95 -6.60
C VAL A 150 14.61 4.34 -7.93
N ASP A 151 14.72 3.01 -7.96
CA ASP A 151 14.86 2.22 -9.17
C ASP A 151 13.47 2.00 -9.80
N PRO A 152 13.22 2.41 -11.05
CA PRO A 152 11.91 2.25 -11.69
C PRO A 152 11.47 0.80 -11.85
N GLU A 153 12.38 -0.18 -11.72
CA GLU A 153 12.08 -1.62 -11.79
C GLU A 153 11.88 -2.25 -10.39
N ARG A 154 11.80 -1.42 -9.33
CA ARG A 154 11.70 -1.88 -7.93
C ARG A 154 10.59 -1.16 -7.17
N ILE A 155 9.41 -1.03 -7.79
CA ILE A 155 8.24 -0.34 -7.25
C ILE A 155 7.14 -1.34 -6.96
N GLY A 156 6.92 -1.64 -5.69
CA GLY A 156 5.83 -2.50 -5.23
C GLY A 156 4.56 -1.75 -4.89
N ILE A 157 3.50 -2.51 -4.68
CA ILE A 157 2.24 -2.03 -4.11
C ILE A 157 1.88 -2.84 -2.87
N MET A 158 1.36 -2.17 -1.87
CA MET A 158 0.91 -2.79 -0.63
C MET A 158 -0.52 -2.36 -0.31
N GLY A 159 -1.28 -3.24 0.32
CA GLY A 159 -2.60 -2.85 0.80
C GLY A 159 -3.14 -3.71 1.93
N PHE A 160 -4.04 -3.10 2.71
CA PHE A 160 -4.71 -3.68 3.87
C PHE A 160 -6.19 -3.84 3.59
N SER A 161 -6.81 -4.94 3.93
CA SER A 161 -8.25 -5.14 3.83
C SER A 161 -8.81 -4.79 2.43
N ALA A 162 -9.69 -3.82 2.30
CA ALA A 162 -10.15 -3.30 1.00
C ALA A 162 -9.04 -2.61 0.20
N GLY A 163 -8.03 -1.99 0.86
CA GLY A 163 -6.81 -1.52 0.21
C GLY A 163 -5.96 -2.69 -0.33
N GLY A 164 -6.02 -3.86 0.31
CA GLY A 164 -5.46 -5.11 -0.20
C GLY A 164 -6.18 -5.60 -1.46
N HIS A 165 -7.50 -5.41 -1.53
CA HIS A 165 -8.25 -5.62 -2.76
C HIS A 165 -7.78 -4.68 -3.86
N LEU A 166 -7.64 -3.38 -3.57
CA LEU A 166 -7.14 -2.40 -4.53
C LEU A 166 -5.72 -2.74 -5.01
N ALA A 167 -4.82 -3.10 -4.10
CA ALA A 167 -3.45 -3.48 -4.44
C ALA A 167 -3.40 -4.74 -5.31
N SER A 168 -4.19 -5.77 -4.98
CA SER A 168 -4.28 -6.98 -5.80
C SER A 168 -4.96 -6.72 -7.15
N THR A 169 -5.94 -5.81 -7.22
CA THR A 169 -6.53 -5.38 -8.49
C THR A 169 -5.48 -4.67 -9.36
N ALA A 170 -4.69 -3.75 -8.80
CA ALA A 170 -3.59 -3.13 -9.55
C ALA A 170 -2.56 -4.15 -10.05
N GLY A 171 -2.28 -5.20 -9.27
CA GLY A 171 -1.34 -6.27 -9.63
C GLY A 171 -1.89 -7.33 -10.59
N THR A 172 -3.19 -7.34 -10.88
CA THR A 172 -3.83 -8.30 -11.80
C THR A 172 -4.42 -7.64 -13.04
N HIS A 173 -4.71 -6.33 -13.01
CA HIS A 173 -5.36 -5.58 -14.10
C HIS A 173 -4.43 -4.56 -14.78
N PHE A 174 -3.13 -4.65 -14.59
CA PHE A 174 -2.13 -3.69 -15.08
C PHE A 174 -2.01 -3.64 -16.61
N GLU A 175 -2.44 -4.68 -17.34
CA GLU A 175 -2.40 -4.68 -18.81
C GLU A 175 -3.41 -3.67 -19.42
N ARG A 176 -4.41 -3.26 -18.64
CA ARG A 176 -5.37 -2.21 -19.02
C ARG A 176 -5.05 -0.94 -18.24
N SER A 177 -4.40 0.03 -18.89
CA SER A 177 -4.27 1.39 -18.32
C SER A 177 -5.64 2.09 -18.34
N LEU A 178 -6.07 2.57 -17.18
CA LEU A 178 -7.31 3.35 -17.00
C LEU A 178 -7.02 4.85 -16.83
N ILE A 179 -5.78 5.26 -16.99
CA ILE A 179 -5.28 6.62 -16.84
C ILE A 179 -4.62 7.10 -18.13
N ASP A 180 -4.45 8.42 -18.25
CA ASP A 180 -3.65 8.99 -19.31
C ASP A 180 -2.17 8.60 -19.14
N ASN A 181 -1.62 7.89 -20.11
CA ASN A 181 -0.27 7.35 -20.09
C ASN A 181 0.29 7.28 -21.52
N PRO A 182 0.54 8.45 -22.13
CA PRO A 182 0.95 8.53 -23.53
C PRO A 182 2.31 7.88 -23.81
N ASP A 183 3.19 7.83 -22.81
CA ASP A 183 4.51 7.24 -22.92
C ASP A 183 4.50 5.71 -22.70
N HIS A 184 3.32 5.11 -22.48
CA HIS A 184 3.14 3.69 -22.22
C HIS A 184 4.03 3.12 -21.12
N ILE A 185 4.32 3.93 -20.09
CA ILE A 185 5.09 3.50 -18.92
C ILE A 185 4.31 2.41 -18.19
N SER A 186 5.00 1.36 -17.77
CA SER A 186 4.35 0.24 -17.07
C SER A 186 3.69 0.70 -15.76
N VAL A 187 2.41 0.38 -15.59
CA VAL A 187 1.66 0.53 -14.32
C VAL A 187 1.60 -0.79 -13.53
N ARG A 188 2.33 -1.81 -13.99
CA ARG A 188 2.47 -3.06 -13.25
C ARG A 188 3.39 -2.84 -12.05
N PRO A 189 2.96 -3.17 -10.82
CA PRO A 189 3.87 -3.17 -9.67
C PRO A 189 4.88 -4.32 -9.81
N ASP A 190 6.08 -4.15 -9.25
CA ASP A 190 7.14 -5.16 -9.36
C ASP A 190 6.99 -6.26 -8.29
N PHE A 191 6.29 -5.96 -7.19
CA PHE A 191 5.86 -6.91 -6.16
C PHE A 191 4.59 -6.43 -5.45
N MET A 192 3.91 -7.35 -4.75
CA MET A 192 2.73 -7.05 -3.93
C MET A 192 2.92 -7.47 -2.48
N ILE A 193 2.37 -6.69 -1.54
CA ILE A 193 2.27 -7.00 -0.10
C ILE A 193 0.81 -6.84 0.32
N LEU A 194 0.15 -7.93 0.71
CA LEU A 194 -1.29 -7.97 0.96
C LEU A 194 -1.58 -8.41 2.39
N ILE A 195 -2.13 -7.52 3.20
CA ILE A 195 -2.37 -7.75 4.63
C ILE A 195 -3.88 -7.88 4.87
N TYR A 196 -4.30 -9.05 5.33
CA TYR A 196 -5.70 -9.46 5.50
C TYR A 196 -6.62 -8.95 4.36
N PRO A 197 -6.21 -9.19 3.09
CA PRO A 197 -6.85 -8.57 1.95
C PRO A 197 -8.26 -9.11 1.71
N VAL A 198 -9.16 -8.25 1.26
CA VAL A 198 -10.33 -8.68 0.50
C VAL A 198 -9.84 -9.10 -0.89
N ILE A 199 -10.35 -10.20 -1.43
CA ILE A 199 -9.91 -10.76 -2.73
C ILE A 199 -11.09 -11.22 -3.58
N SER A 200 -11.98 -12.05 -3.01
CA SER A 200 -12.97 -12.81 -3.76
C SER A 200 -14.39 -12.30 -3.53
N ALA A 201 -15.17 -12.28 -4.59
CA ALA A 201 -16.62 -12.07 -4.52
C ALA A 201 -17.42 -13.37 -4.28
N ASP A 202 -16.76 -14.51 -4.10
CA ASP A 202 -17.44 -15.76 -3.75
C ASP A 202 -18.21 -15.59 -2.45
N ILE A 203 -19.53 -15.87 -2.48
CA ILE A 203 -20.44 -15.67 -1.35
C ILE A 203 -20.01 -16.38 -0.07
N ALA A 204 -19.24 -17.46 -0.17
CA ALA A 204 -18.75 -18.23 0.98
C ALA A 204 -17.63 -17.51 1.75
N ILE A 205 -16.90 -16.56 1.11
CA ILE A 205 -15.71 -15.94 1.70
C ILE A 205 -15.65 -14.42 1.49
N THR A 206 -16.59 -13.86 0.74
CA THR A 206 -16.58 -12.45 0.36
C THR A 206 -16.74 -11.51 1.55
N HIS A 207 -16.07 -10.36 1.51
CA HIS A 207 -16.46 -9.20 2.31
C HIS A 207 -17.46 -8.36 1.52
N SER A 208 -18.76 -8.70 1.64
CA SER A 208 -19.85 -8.11 0.86
C SER A 208 -19.91 -6.57 0.94
N GLY A 209 -19.51 -5.99 2.09
CA GLY A 209 -19.46 -4.54 2.28
C GLY A 209 -18.51 -3.85 1.31
N SER A 210 -17.30 -4.38 1.13
CA SER A 210 -16.32 -3.83 0.19
C SER A 210 -16.80 -3.92 -1.26
N PHE A 211 -17.34 -5.06 -1.67
CA PHE A 211 -17.86 -5.21 -3.05
C PHE A 211 -19.05 -4.31 -3.31
N LYS A 212 -19.98 -4.18 -2.35
CA LYS A 212 -21.12 -3.27 -2.46
C LYS A 212 -20.68 -1.80 -2.55
N ASN A 213 -19.69 -1.39 -1.77
CA ASN A 213 -19.19 -0.03 -1.80
C ASN A 213 -18.43 0.27 -3.11
N LEU A 214 -17.69 -0.70 -3.65
CA LEU A 214 -16.93 -0.53 -4.89
C LEU A 214 -17.81 -0.58 -6.13
N LEU A 215 -18.69 -1.60 -6.23
CA LEU A 215 -19.43 -1.93 -7.45
C LEU A 215 -20.89 -1.51 -7.41
N GLY A 216 -21.34 -1.02 -6.25
CA GLY A 216 -22.76 -0.74 -6.02
C GLY A 216 -23.55 -1.98 -5.58
N PRO A 217 -24.85 -1.78 -5.19
CA PRO A 217 -25.66 -2.86 -4.62
C PRO A 217 -26.13 -3.90 -5.66
N ASN A 218 -26.05 -3.59 -6.94
CA ASN A 218 -26.56 -4.41 -8.04
C ASN A 218 -25.43 -4.81 -9.01
N ALA A 219 -24.25 -5.14 -8.48
CA ALA A 219 -23.13 -5.58 -9.30
C ALA A 219 -23.50 -6.83 -10.12
N SER A 220 -23.17 -6.82 -11.41
CA SER A 220 -23.41 -7.98 -12.29
C SER A 220 -22.45 -9.13 -11.96
N ALA A 221 -22.81 -10.34 -12.38
CA ALA A 221 -21.95 -11.51 -12.24
C ALA A 221 -20.56 -11.29 -12.93
N GLU A 222 -20.55 -10.59 -14.07
CA GLU A 222 -19.34 -10.24 -14.79
C GLU A 222 -18.46 -9.28 -13.98
N GLN A 223 -19.06 -8.25 -13.35
CA GLN A 223 -18.33 -7.33 -12.48
C GLN A 223 -17.77 -8.06 -11.26
N LEU A 224 -18.57 -8.89 -10.59
CA LEU A 224 -18.10 -9.69 -9.45
C LEU A 224 -16.97 -10.66 -9.85
N ASN A 225 -17.06 -11.25 -11.03
CA ASN A 225 -16.00 -12.12 -11.56
C ASN A 225 -14.73 -11.33 -11.91
N LEU A 226 -14.87 -10.14 -12.53
CA LEU A 226 -13.75 -9.27 -12.90
C LEU A 226 -12.97 -8.81 -11.66
N TYR A 227 -13.67 -8.44 -10.59
CA TYR A 227 -13.06 -7.98 -9.35
C TYR A 227 -12.78 -9.10 -8.32
N SER A 228 -13.00 -10.37 -8.67
CA SER A 228 -12.49 -11.54 -7.93
C SER A 228 -11.05 -11.79 -8.36
N ASN A 229 -10.09 -11.19 -7.63
CA ASN A 229 -8.70 -11.09 -8.07
C ASN A 229 -7.99 -12.44 -8.16
N GLU A 230 -8.42 -13.46 -7.41
CA GLU A 230 -7.90 -14.83 -7.52
C GLU A 230 -8.15 -15.43 -8.93
N LYS A 231 -9.19 -14.97 -9.63
CA LYS A 231 -9.54 -15.41 -10.98
C LYS A 231 -8.78 -14.65 -12.05
N GLN A 232 -8.14 -13.53 -11.70
CA GLN A 232 -7.42 -12.65 -12.62
C GLN A 232 -5.90 -12.88 -12.59
N VAL A 233 -5.43 -13.83 -11.77
CA VAL A 233 -3.99 -14.17 -11.69
C VAL A 233 -3.53 -14.80 -12.99
N THR A 234 -2.45 -14.26 -13.55
CA THR A 234 -1.79 -14.75 -14.77
C THR A 234 -0.30 -15.01 -14.51
N ALA A 235 0.42 -15.56 -15.48
CA ALA A 235 1.87 -15.74 -15.40
C ALA A 235 2.65 -14.40 -15.31
N LYS A 236 1.99 -13.26 -15.50
CA LYS A 236 2.59 -11.93 -15.41
C LYS A 236 2.27 -11.23 -14.08
N THR A 237 1.43 -11.82 -13.23
CA THR A 237 1.12 -11.28 -11.91
C THR A 237 2.40 -11.16 -11.07
N PRO A 238 2.60 -10.07 -10.28
CA PRO A 238 3.83 -9.87 -9.51
C PRO A 238 4.02 -10.91 -8.40
N PRO A 239 5.28 -11.19 -7.98
CA PRO A 239 5.56 -11.88 -6.72
C PRO A 239 4.83 -11.26 -5.54
N THR A 240 4.31 -12.09 -4.63
CA THR A 240 3.37 -11.61 -3.60
C THR A 240 3.69 -12.16 -2.21
N PHE A 241 3.67 -11.27 -1.22
CA PHE A 241 3.70 -11.58 0.20
C PHE A 241 2.31 -11.36 0.81
N LEU A 242 1.82 -12.32 1.61
CA LEU A 242 0.49 -12.26 2.22
C LEU A 242 0.55 -12.53 3.72
N VAL A 243 -0.30 -11.83 4.48
CA VAL A 243 -0.51 -12.06 5.92
C VAL A 243 -2.00 -12.07 6.24
N HIS A 244 -2.43 -12.98 7.12
CA HIS A 244 -3.80 -13.04 7.64
C HIS A 244 -3.85 -13.60 9.06
N ALA A 245 -5.01 -13.54 9.72
CA ALA A 245 -5.29 -14.24 10.97
C ALA A 245 -6.45 -15.23 10.77
N SER A 246 -6.35 -16.42 11.38
CA SER A 246 -7.37 -17.49 11.23
C SER A 246 -8.71 -17.11 11.87
N ASP A 247 -8.67 -16.25 12.89
CA ASP A 247 -9.84 -15.77 13.65
C ASP A 247 -10.39 -14.44 13.12
N ASP A 248 -10.00 -14.02 11.91
CA ASP A 248 -10.52 -12.81 11.28
C ASP A 248 -12.01 -12.98 10.97
N GLY A 249 -12.87 -12.31 11.79
CA GLY A 249 -14.32 -12.30 11.63
C GLY A 249 -14.84 -11.23 10.66
N GLY A 250 -13.97 -10.34 10.17
CA GLY A 250 -14.33 -9.28 9.21
C GLY A 250 -14.10 -9.73 7.76
N VAL A 251 -12.92 -10.24 7.46
CA VAL A 251 -12.52 -10.77 6.16
C VAL A 251 -12.02 -12.19 6.31
N SER A 252 -12.72 -13.15 5.73
CA SER A 252 -12.33 -14.56 5.82
C SER A 252 -10.89 -14.78 5.35
N PRO A 253 -10.02 -15.51 6.11
CA PRO A 253 -8.65 -15.82 5.71
C PRO A 253 -8.59 -16.63 4.40
N ASN A 254 -9.70 -17.24 4.00
CA ASN A 254 -9.80 -17.90 2.71
C ASN A 254 -9.56 -16.95 1.53
N ASN A 255 -9.76 -15.64 1.69
CA ASN A 255 -9.37 -14.66 0.67
C ASN A 255 -7.86 -14.75 0.36
N SER A 256 -7.00 -14.74 1.38
CA SER A 256 -5.56 -14.91 1.20
C SER A 256 -5.20 -16.30 0.67
N ILE A 257 -5.88 -17.34 1.13
CA ILE A 257 -5.61 -18.74 0.74
C ILE A 257 -5.93 -18.93 -0.75
N VAL A 258 -7.10 -18.52 -1.24
CA VAL A 258 -7.46 -18.71 -2.66
C VAL A 258 -6.57 -17.90 -3.59
N PHE A 259 -6.15 -16.69 -3.18
CA PHE A 259 -5.22 -15.89 -3.97
C PHE A 259 -3.83 -16.52 -4.03
N TYR A 260 -3.31 -17.00 -2.89
CA TYR A 260 -2.05 -17.76 -2.82
C TYR A 260 -2.08 -18.99 -3.71
N GLN A 261 -3.16 -19.78 -3.66
CA GLN A 261 -3.34 -20.95 -4.53
C GLN A 261 -3.35 -20.57 -6.02
N ALA A 262 -3.99 -19.46 -6.39
CA ALA A 262 -3.99 -18.95 -7.76
C ALA A 262 -2.59 -18.53 -8.20
N LEU A 263 -1.80 -17.88 -7.34
CA LEU A 263 -0.41 -17.54 -7.59
C LEU A 263 0.44 -18.81 -7.85
N LEU A 264 0.34 -19.81 -6.98
CA LEU A 264 1.09 -21.08 -7.15
C LEU A 264 0.71 -21.79 -8.44
N LYS A 265 -0.59 -21.86 -8.78
CA LYS A 265 -1.06 -22.44 -10.04
C LYS A 265 -0.43 -21.78 -11.26
N ASN A 266 -0.18 -20.47 -11.20
CA ASN A 266 0.45 -19.69 -12.26
C ASN A 266 1.99 -19.60 -12.11
N LYS A 267 2.59 -20.35 -11.17
CA LYS A 267 4.05 -20.40 -10.89
C LYS A 267 4.62 -19.04 -10.47
N ILE A 268 3.82 -18.20 -9.83
CA ILE A 268 4.26 -16.92 -9.29
C ILE A 268 4.87 -17.13 -7.90
N PRO A 269 6.08 -16.60 -7.62
CA PRO A 269 6.66 -16.66 -6.29
C PRO A 269 5.72 -15.99 -5.27
N ALA A 270 5.36 -16.71 -4.22
CA ALA A 270 4.48 -16.19 -3.19
C ALA A 270 4.84 -16.76 -1.81
N GLU A 271 4.61 -15.96 -0.76
CA GLU A 271 4.78 -16.35 0.63
C GLU A 271 3.52 -15.94 1.41
N LEU A 272 2.96 -16.87 2.21
CA LEU A 272 1.74 -16.65 2.99
C LEU A 272 2.00 -16.98 4.46
N HIS A 273 1.69 -16.05 5.35
CA HIS A 273 1.70 -16.24 6.80
C HIS A 273 0.28 -16.12 7.35
N ILE A 274 -0.16 -17.13 8.09
CA ILE A 274 -1.47 -17.13 8.77
C ILE A 274 -1.24 -17.30 10.26
N TYR A 275 -1.54 -16.27 11.04
CA TYR A 275 -1.52 -16.33 12.49
C TYR A 275 -2.76 -17.06 13.01
N GLN A 276 -2.62 -17.77 14.13
CA GLN A 276 -3.76 -18.41 14.77
C GLN A 276 -4.82 -17.38 15.19
N ASN A 277 -4.37 -16.28 15.78
CA ASN A 277 -5.22 -15.21 16.28
C ASN A 277 -4.70 -13.83 15.80
N GLY A 278 -5.57 -12.82 15.83
CA GLY A 278 -5.25 -11.45 15.44
C GLY A 278 -6.50 -10.65 15.10
N GLY A 279 -7.57 -11.32 14.70
CA GLY A 279 -8.78 -10.67 14.22
C GLY A 279 -8.54 -9.88 12.92
N HIS A 280 -9.40 -8.88 12.66
CA HIS A 280 -9.28 -7.99 11.51
C HIS A 280 -8.71 -6.64 11.91
N GLY A 281 -7.84 -6.06 11.07
CA GLY A 281 -7.40 -4.67 11.25
C GLY A 281 -6.29 -4.48 12.28
N PHE A 282 -5.46 -5.49 12.55
CA PHE A 282 -4.34 -5.37 13.50
C PHE A 282 -3.22 -4.43 13.02
N GLY A 283 -3.25 -3.96 11.76
CA GLY A 283 -2.24 -3.06 11.21
C GLY A 283 -0.83 -3.64 11.27
N MET A 284 0.10 -2.87 11.80
CA MET A 284 1.49 -3.33 11.95
C MET A 284 1.70 -4.34 13.07
N HIS A 285 0.85 -4.35 14.11
CA HIS A 285 1.10 -5.12 15.32
C HIS A 285 -0.05 -6.07 15.62
N ASN A 286 0.18 -7.36 15.43
CA ASN A 286 -0.70 -8.38 15.95
C ASN A 286 -0.36 -8.63 17.43
N THR A 287 -1.14 -8.06 18.34
CA THR A 287 -0.89 -8.10 19.79
C THR A 287 -1.05 -9.49 20.40
N THR A 288 -1.54 -10.47 19.67
CA THR A 288 -1.75 -11.86 20.14
C THR A 288 -0.49 -12.71 20.04
N THR A 289 0.56 -12.22 19.38
CA THR A 289 1.83 -12.91 19.18
C THR A 289 3.02 -11.96 19.37
N LYS A 290 4.20 -12.54 19.61
CA LYS A 290 5.47 -11.82 19.60
C LYS A 290 6.11 -11.80 18.21
N ASP A 291 5.56 -12.55 17.27
CA ASP A 291 6.06 -12.61 15.90
C ASP A 291 5.57 -11.37 15.12
N GLU A 292 6.51 -10.62 14.55
CA GLU A 292 6.23 -9.40 13.82
C GLU A 292 6.20 -9.70 12.32
N TRP A 293 5.04 -9.58 11.70
CA TRP A 293 4.90 -9.85 10.25
C TRP A 293 5.75 -8.90 9.38
N MET A 294 6.04 -7.68 9.87
CA MET A 294 6.94 -6.75 9.17
C MET A 294 8.37 -7.31 9.06
N GLU A 295 8.87 -8.03 10.06
CA GLU A 295 10.17 -8.71 9.97
C GLU A 295 10.11 -9.89 8.98
N ARG A 296 8.99 -10.60 8.90
CA ARG A 296 8.78 -11.62 7.87
C ARG A 296 8.79 -10.99 6.48
N CYS A 297 8.07 -9.88 6.30
CA CYS A 297 8.03 -9.11 5.06
C CYS A 297 9.43 -8.61 4.67
N LYS A 298 10.18 -8.07 5.61
CA LYS A 298 11.58 -7.64 5.40
C LYS A 298 12.45 -8.79 4.90
N ASN A 299 12.37 -9.96 5.54
CA ASN A 299 13.13 -11.14 5.13
C ASN A 299 12.75 -11.58 3.70
N TRP A 300 11.45 -11.52 3.37
CA TRP A 300 10.95 -11.83 2.03
C TRP A 300 11.46 -10.82 0.99
N LEU A 301 11.42 -9.53 1.30
CA LEU A 301 11.97 -8.48 0.44
C LEU A 301 13.47 -8.66 0.21
N ASP A 302 14.24 -8.94 1.26
CA ASP A 302 15.69 -9.17 1.16
C ASP A 302 16.02 -10.40 0.32
N LYS A 303 15.35 -11.53 0.57
CA LYS A 303 15.51 -12.77 -0.19
C LYS A 303 15.26 -12.57 -1.68
N ASN A 304 14.28 -11.75 -2.04
CA ASN A 304 13.94 -11.46 -3.44
C ASN A 304 14.77 -10.31 -4.04
N GLY A 305 15.73 -9.76 -3.30
CA GLY A 305 16.65 -8.73 -3.78
C GLY A 305 16.13 -7.31 -3.71
N TRP A 306 14.94 -7.09 -3.11
CA TRP A 306 14.34 -5.76 -3.00
C TRP A 306 15.03 -4.84 -1.96
N LEU A 307 15.82 -5.38 -1.01
CA LEU A 307 16.54 -4.59 0.00
C LEU A 307 18.04 -4.45 -0.27
N LYS A 308 18.57 -5.00 -1.37
CA LYS A 308 19.98 -4.88 -1.72
C LYS A 308 20.29 -3.47 -2.17
N ASN A 309 21.36 -2.89 -1.59
CA ASN A 309 21.94 -1.64 -2.09
C ASN A 309 22.46 -1.86 -3.53
N GLN A 310 22.26 -0.86 -4.38
CA GLN A 310 22.79 -0.84 -5.74
C GLN A 310 24.29 -0.60 -5.73
#